data_e39345166b4288ebfa299e465d9c623f
#
_entry.id   e39345166b4288ebfa299e465d9c623f
#
_cell.length_a   1.000
_cell.length_b   1.000
_cell.length_c   1.000
_cell.angle_alpha   90.00
_cell.angle_beta   90.00
_cell.angle_gamma   90.00
#
_symmetry.space_group_name_H-M   'P 1'
#
loop_
_entity.id
_entity.type
_entity.pdbx_description
1 polymer ?
#
loop_
_entity_poly.entity_id
_entity_poly.type
_entity_poly.pdbx_seq_one_letter_code
_entity_poly.pdbx_strand_id
1 'polypeptide(L)'
;MFYAITKLIFHVLFKIFLRMEVSGRENIPDKGPLVIASNHLSLLDPPVLGTAATRKVHFMAKQELFVPILGDIYKALGAFPVRRGGADRSAIKHGLDILQRGDVLAIFPEGTRSKTGKLGKAEPGALLLAGKSQAAIVPACVVGTDIKRCGKLWPKVKVVFGKPMYFPADQTVNKELLKQLTDELMHRIAELQKGAQ
;
A
#
# COMPACT_ATOMS: atom_id res chain seq x y z
N MET A 1 -10.16 14.29 12.98
CA MET A 1 -9.29 14.60 14.13
C MET A 1 -8.51 13.37 14.60
N PHE A 2 -9.14 12.25 14.99
CA PHE A 2 -8.48 11.04 15.47
C PHE A 2 -7.37 10.50 14.53
N TYR A 3 -7.67 10.33 13.23
CA TYR A 3 -6.66 9.85 12.24
C TYR A 3 -5.42 10.74 12.18
N ALA A 4 -5.59 12.07 12.17
CA ALA A 4 -4.46 13.00 12.08
C ALA A 4 -3.57 12.93 13.32
N ILE A 5 -4.16 12.85 14.52
CA ILE A 5 -3.43 12.71 15.78
C ILE A 5 -2.66 11.39 15.80
N THR A 6 -3.34 10.28 15.48
CA THR A 6 -2.70 8.95 15.45
C THR A 6 -1.57 8.91 14.43
N LYS A 7 -1.78 9.49 13.23
CA LYS A 7 -0.75 9.60 12.20
C LYS A 7 0.47 10.38 12.69
N LEU A 8 0.26 11.50 13.40
CA LEU A 8 1.34 12.30 13.98
C LEU A 8 2.13 11.51 15.04
N ILE A 9 1.41 10.83 15.95
CA ILE A 9 2.03 9.98 16.98
C ILE A 9 2.89 8.90 16.31
N PHE A 10 2.35 8.15 15.36
CA PHE A 10 3.12 7.12 14.65
C PHE A 10 4.29 7.73 13.85
N HIS A 11 4.11 8.92 13.27
CA HIS A 11 5.22 9.59 12.57
C HIS A 11 6.40 9.85 13.50
N VAL A 12 6.12 10.40 14.69
CA VAL A 12 7.16 10.68 15.69
C VAL A 12 7.80 9.36 16.19
N LEU A 13 7.00 8.36 16.54
CA LEU A 13 7.49 7.06 16.99
C LEU A 13 8.35 6.38 15.91
N PHE A 14 7.90 6.35 14.66
CA PHE A 14 8.66 5.71 13.59
C PHE A 14 9.93 6.49 13.22
N LYS A 15 9.89 7.82 13.33
CA LYS A 15 11.09 8.64 13.14
C LYS A 15 12.14 8.38 14.20
N ILE A 16 11.74 8.22 15.46
CA ILE A 16 12.65 7.97 16.60
C ILE A 16 13.10 6.50 16.61
N PHE A 17 12.16 5.55 16.70
CA PHE A 17 12.48 4.14 16.93
C PHE A 17 12.86 3.36 15.67
N LEU A 18 12.35 3.74 14.50
CA LEU A 18 12.64 3.08 13.23
C LEU A 18 13.54 3.93 12.33
N ARG A 19 13.96 5.11 12.76
CA ARG A 19 14.77 6.04 11.97
C ARG A 19 14.18 6.21 10.56
N MET A 20 12.83 6.36 10.49
CA MET A 20 12.09 6.36 9.24
C MET A 20 12.50 7.52 8.34
N GLU A 21 12.90 7.20 7.12
CA GLU A 21 13.15 8.13 6.02
C GLU A 21 12.09 7.96 4.94
N VAL A 22 11.65 9.07 4.37
CA VAL A 22 10.64 9.07 3.32
C VAL A 22 11.10 9.93 2.16
N SER A 23 11.01 9.41 0.95
CA SER A 23 11.32 10.13 -0.29
C SER A 23 10.23 9.95 -1.34
N GLY A 24 10.15 10.86 -2.31
CA GLY A 24 9.19 10.80 -3.41
C GLY A 24 7.76 11.17 -3.01
N ARG A 25 7.52 11.85 -1.88
CA ARG A 25 6.17 12.28 -1.46
C ARG A 25 5.49 13.18 -2.49
N GLU A 26 6.27 13.94 -3.23
CA GLU A 26 5.84 14.80 -4.34
C GLU A 26 5.21 14.02 -5.50
N ASN A 27 5.45 12.72 -5.59
CA ASN A 27 4.86 11.83 -6.59
C ASN A 27 3.43 11.39 -6.23
N ILE A 28 2.95 11.70 -5.02
CA ILE A 28 1.59 11.38 -4.59
C ILE A 28 0.65 12.50 -5.05
N PRO A 29 -0.29 12.24 -5.98
CA PRO A 29 -1.26 13.26 -6.40
C PRO A 29 -2.10 13.77 -5.22
N ASP A 30 -2.27 15.09 -5.12
CA ASP A 30 -3.00 15.73 -4.01
C ASP A 30 -4.50 15.40 -4.02
N LYS A 31 -5.07 15.11 -5.18
CA LYS A 31 -6.50 14.86 -5.38
C LYS A 31 -6.73 13.70 -6.33
N GLY A 32 -7.97 13.22 -6.34
CA GLY A 32 -8.44 12.15 -7.22
C GLY A 32 -8.15 10.74 -6.68
N PRO A 33 -8.72 9.72 -7.33
CA PRO A 33 -8.56 8.33 -6.95
C PRO A 33 -7.10 7.90 -7.10
N LEU A 34 -6.58 7.22 -6.08
CA LEU A 34 -5.19 6.80 -6.05
C LEU A 34 -5.04 5.40 -5.46
N VAL A 35 -4.29 4.57 -6.13
CA VAL A 35 -3.80 3.29 -5.60
C VAL A 35 -2.31 3.44 -5.30
N ILE A 36 -1.92 3.23 -4.05
CA ILE A 36 -0.51 3.08 -3.67
C ILE A 36 -0.22 1.58 -3.62
N ALA A 37 0.68 1.11 -4.47
CA ALA A 37 1.05 -0.30 -4.55
C ALA A 37 2.48 -0.51 -4.04
N SER A 38 2.64 -1.31 -2.99
CA SER A 38 3.93 -1.52 -2.31
C SER A 38 4.26 -2.99 -2.11
N ASN A 39 5.55 -3.33 -2.00
CA ASN A 39 6.00 -4.61 -1.50
C ASN A 39 5.52 -4.85 -0.07
N HIS A 40 5.44 -6.12 0.36
CA HIS A 40 4.96 -6.48 1.70
C HIS A 40 5.94 -7.40 2.43
N LEU A 41 6.58 -6.90 3.48
CA LEU A 41 7.59 -7.61 4.27
C LEU A 41 7.10 -7.91 5.70
N SER A 42 6.33 -7.01 6.29
CA SER A 42 6.03 -7.00 7.72
C SER A 42 4.60 -6.52 8.03
N LEU A 43 4.10 -6.82 9.22
CA LEU A 43 2.89 -6.20 9.76
C LEU A 43 3.04 -4.70 9.99
N LEU A 44 4.27 -4.18 10.04
CA LEU A 44 4.55 -2.75 10.17
C LEU A 44 4.42 -1.99 8.84
N ASP A 45 4.36 -2.66 7.68
CA ASP A 45 4.30 -1.96 6.39
C ASP A 45 3.04 -1.07 6.25
N PRO A 46 1.81 -1.52 6.58
CA PRO A 46 0.64 -0.67 6.46
C PRO A 46 0.72 0.61 7.33
N PRO A 47 1.01 0.56 8.64
CA PRO A 47 1.13 1.78 9.44
C PRO A 47 2.30 2.67 9.02
N VAL A 48 3.44 2.10 8.60
CA VAL A 48 4.59 2.84 8.08
C VAL A 48 4.21 3.56 6.79
N LEU A 49 3.61 2.85 5.82
CA LEU A 49 3.19 3.42 4.54
C LEU A 49 2.11 4.50 4.72
N GLY A 50 1.09 4.24 5.57
CA GLY A 50 0.03 5.21 5.87
C GLY A 50 0.55 6.48 6.55
N THR A 51 1.58 6.35 7.40
CA THR A 51 2.24 7.47 8.07
C THR A 51 3.12 8.25 7.09
N ALA A 52 3.78 7.57 6.16
CA ALA A 52 4.64 8.18 5.16
C ALA A 52 3.87 8.96 4.09
N ALA A 53 2.69 8.51 3.69
CA ALA A 53 1.89 9.14 2.64
C ALA A 53 1.38 10.53 3.04
N THR A 54 1.16 11.44 2.06
CA THR A 54 0.63 12.79 2.29
C THR A 54 -0.87 12.78 2.60
N ARG A 55 -1.62 11.84 2.01
CA ARG A 55 -3.08 11.70 2.13
C ARG A 55 -3.46 10.59 3.11
N LYS A 56 -4.75 10.56 3.52
CA LYS A 56 -5.30 9.43 4.28
C LYS A 56 -5.33 8.19 3.40
N VAL A 57 -4.79 7.08 3.89
CA VAL A 57 -4.67 5.82 3.15
C VAL A 57 -5.59 4.78 3.76
N HIS A 58 -6.34 4.10 2.91
CA HIS A 58 -7.17 2.95 3.28
C HIS A 58 -6.44 1.65 2.96
N PHE A 59 -6.60 0.62 3.81
CA PHE A 59 -5.91 -0.66 3.70
C PHE A 59 -6.87 -1.83 3.74
N MET A 60 -6.64 -2.84 2.91
CA MET A 60 -7.25 -4.15 3.06
C MET A 60 -6.53 -4.93 4.15
N ALA A 61 -7.24 -5.33 5.20
CA ALA A 61 -6.66 -6.10 6.29
C ALA A 61 -7.45 -7.40 6.49
N LYS A 62 -6.74 -8.44 6.94
CA LYS A 62 -7.32 -9.77 7.17
C LYS A 62 -8.47 -9.69 8.16
N GLN A 63 -9.63 -10.31 7.84
CA GLN A 63 -10.85 -10.22 8.66
C GLN A 63 -10.62 -10.61 10.13
N GLU A 64 -9.75 -11.57 10.40
CA GLU A 64 -9.44 -12.06 11.74
C GLU A 64 -8.72 -11.02 12.62
N LEU A 65 -8.24 -9.90 12.04
CA LEU A 65 -7.67 -8.79 12.81
C LEU A 65 -8.75 -7.87 13.40
N PHE A 66 -9.99 -7.98 12.93
CA PHE A 66 -11.09 -7.12 13.37
C PHE A 66 -11.84 -7.71 14.58
N VAL A 67 -11.08 -8.01 15.64
CA VAL A 67 -11.66 -8.39 16.95
C VAL A 67 -12.19 -7.14 17.67
N PRO A 68 -13.07 -7.30 18.68
CA PRO A 68 -13.59 -6.16 19.46
C PRO A 68 -12.49 -5.20 19.92
N ILE A 69 -12.78 -3.90 19.94
CA ILE A 69 -11.88 -2.79 20.27
C ILE A 69 -10.78 -2.58 19.21
N LEU A 70 -9.96 -3.59 18.94
CA LEU A 70 -8.85 -3.48 17.97
C LEU A 70 -9.36 -3.27 16.54
N GLY A 71 -10.44 -3.96 16.17
CA GLY A 71 -11.09 -3.80 14.87
C GLY A 71 -11.63 -2.40 14.66
N ASP A 72 -12.16 -1.76 15.71
CA ASP A 72 -12.68 -0.39 15.61
C ASP A 72 -11.54 0.63 15.46
N ILE A 73 -10.42 0.40 16.13
CA ILE A 73 -9.19 1.18 15.93
C ILE A 73 -8.70 1.05 14.47
N TYR A 74 -8.65 -0.18 13.94
CA TYR A 74 -8.24 -0.39 12.54
C TYR A 74 -9.16 0.32 11.55
N LYS A 75 -10.50 0.24 11.75
CA LYS A 75 -11.47 0.97 10.92
C LYS A 75 -11.26 2.48 10.99
N ALA A 76 -11.08 3.02 12.19
CA ALA A 76 -10.81 4.45 12.38
C ALA A 76 -9.51 4.91 11.68
N LEU A 77 -8.53 4.01 11.57
CA LEU A 77 -7.29 4.22 10.82
C LEU A 77 -7.41 3.97 9.32
N GLY A 78 -8.60 3.64 8.83
CA GLY A 78 -8.87 3.44 7.41
C GLY A 78 -8.70 2.00 6.92
N ALA A 79 -8.46 1.03 7.80
CA ALA A 79 -8.43 -0.37 7.41
C ALA A 79 -9.86 -0.94 7.31
N PHE A 80 -10.07 -1.86 6.36
CA PHE A 80 -11.31 -2.61 6.22
C PHE A 80 -11.05 -4.11 6.02
N PRO A 81 -11.98 -4.98 6.46
CA PRO A 81 -11.77 -6.41 6.43
C PRO A 81 -11.85 -6.99 5.03
N VAL A 82 -11.00 -7.97 4.74
CA VAL A 82 -11.03 -8.80 3.54
C VAL A 82 -10.87 -10.28 3.90
N ARG A 83 -11.68 -11.12 3.30
CA ARG A 83 -11.55 -12.58 3.37
C ARG A 83 -10.50 -13.03 2.35
N ARG A 84 -9.49 -13.75 2.81
CA ARG A 84 -8.46 -14.34 1.94
C ARG A 84 -8.87 -15.72 1.46
N GLY A 85 -8.38 -16.13 0.29
CA GLY A 85 -8.65 -17.47 -0.27
C GLY A 85 -9.76 -17.52 -1.31
N GLY A 86 -10.26 -16.36 -1.77
CA GLY A 86 -11.26 -16.25 -2.84
C GLY A 86 -11.50 -14.80 -3.24
N ALA A 87 -12.32 -14.61 -4.27
CA ALA A 87 -12.74 -13.27 -4.69
C ALA A 87 -13.75 -12.70 -3.66
N ASP A 88 -13.28 -11.90 -2.72
CA ASP A 88 -14.16 -11.18 -1.80
C ASP A 88 -14.81 -9.99 -2.51
N ARG A 89 -16.01 -10.22 -3.05
CA ARG A 89 -16.78 -9.21 -3.79
C ARG A 89 -17.10 -7.99 -2.93
N SER A 90 -17.28 -8.16 -1.63
CA SER A 90 -17.59 -7.06 -0.71
C SER A 90 -16.38 -6.16 -0.52
N ALA A 91 -15.20 -6.73 -0.37
CA ALA A 91 -13.94 -6.00 -0.28
C ALA A 91 -13.61 -5.28 -1.60
N ILE A 92 -13.85 -5.93 -2.76
CA ILE A 92 -13.69 -5.29 -4.07
C ILE A 92 -14.62 -4.09 -4.20
N LYS A 93 -15.92 -4.25 -3.87
CA LYS A 93 -16.88 -3.16 -3.89
C LYS A 93 -16.45 -2.01 -2.99
N HIS A 94 -16.09 -2.31 -1.73
CA HIS A 94 -15.64 -1.30 -0.78
C HIS A 94 -14.37 -0.55 -1.27
N GLY A 95 -13.41 -1.27 -1.86
CA GLY A 95 -12.24 -0.65 -2.47
C GLY A 95 -12.59 0.29 -3.63
N LEU A 96 -13.57 -0.09 -4.47
CA LEU A 96 -14.08 0.78 -5.54
C LEU A 96 -14.78 2.01 -4.97
N ASP A 97 -15.61 1.86 -3.94
CA ASP A 97 -16.29 2.98 -3.27
C ASP A 97 -15.30 4.00 -2.68
N ILE A 98 -14.17 3.52 -2.13
CA ILE A 98 -13.07 4.38 -1.65
C ILE A 98 -12.49 5.19 -2.83
N LEU A 99 -12.13 4.52 -3.91
CA LEU A 99 -11.52 5.17 -5.07
C LEU A 99 -12.50 6.13 -5.77
N GLN A 100 -13.79 5.79 -5.88
CA GLN A 100 -14.82 6.66 -6.46
C GLN A 100 -15.03 7.96 -5.67
N ARG A 101 -14.77 7.96 -4.36
CA ARG A 101 -14.76 9.18 -3.55
C ARG A 101 -13.51 10.03 -3.73
N GLY A 102 -12.58 9.58 -4.57
CA GLY A 102 -11.28 10.23 -4.77
C GLY A 102 -10.29 9.97 -3.63
N ASP A 103 -10.53 8.96 -2.79
CA ASP A 103 -9.65 8.57 -1.69
C ASP A 103 -8.49 7.68 -2.15
N VAL A 104 -7.58 7.36 -1.21
CA VAL A 104 -6.38 6.55 -1.47
C VAL A 104 -6.56 5.14 -0.94
N LEU A 105 -6.34 4.15 -1.79
CA LEU A 105 -6.29 2.73 -1.44
C LEU A 105 -4.85 2.23 -1.52
N ALA A 106 -4.31 1.70 -0.44
CA ALA A 106 -3.04 0.98 -0.50
C ALA A 106 -3.29 -0.52 -0.70
N ILE A 107 -2.48 -1.11 -1.56
CA ILE A 107 -2.49 -2.52 -1.85
C ILE A 107 -1.08 -3.08 -1.79
N PHE A 108 -0.99 -4.35 -1.46
CA PHE A 108 0.23 -5.13 -1.56
C PHE A 108 0.01 -6.14 -2.70
N PRO A 109 0.57 -5.90 -3.89
CA PRO A 109 0.28 -6.71 -5.07
C PRO A 109 0.54 -8.20 -4.89
N GLU A 110 1.47 -8.56 -4.01
CA GLU A 110 1.82 -9.94 -3.68
C GLU A 110 0.70 -10.72 -2.94
N GLY A 111 -0.34 -10.02 -2.44
CA GLY A 111 -1.43 -10.61 -1.66
C GLY A 111 -1.03 -11.15 -0.28
N THR A 112 0.24 -11.45 -0.07
CA THR A 112 0.80 -11.98 1.18
C THR A 112 2.16 -11.36 1.48
N ARG A 113 2.62 -11.47 2.74
CA ARG A 113 3.96 -11.03 3.12
C ARG A 113 5.03 -11.94 2.54
N SER A 114 6.08 -11.34 1.99
CA SER A 114 7.24 -12.09 1.51
C SER A 114 7.94 -12.84 2.67
N LYS A 115 8.13 -14.13 2.49
CA LYS A 115 8.86 -14.98 3.44
C LYS A 115 10.39 -14.90 3.25
N THR A 116 10.83 -14.45 2.09
CA THR A 116 12.26 -14.44 1.70
C THR A 116 12.88 -13.05 1.71
N GLY A 117 12.06 -11.98 1.83
CA GLY A 117 12.48 -10.59 1.66
C GLY A 117 12.58 -10.16 0.19
N LYS A 118 12.46 -11.10 -0.75
CA LYS A 118 12.40 -10.79 -2.18
C LYS A 118 10.97 -10.47 -2.59
N LEU A 119 10.82 -9.62 -3.59
CA LEU A 119 9.53 -9.30 -4.19
C LEU A 119 8.93 -10.57 -4.84
N GLY A 120 7.68 -10.88 -4.48
CA GLY A 120 6.95 -12.02 -5.02
C GLY A 120 6.25 -11.71 -6.35
N LYS A 121 5.46 -12.66 -6.84
CA LYS A 121 4.59 -12.42 -8.00
C LYS A 121 3.38 -11.60 -7.55
N ALA A 122 2.91 -10.70 -8.42
CA ALA A 122 1.70 -9.94 -8.16
C ALA A 122 0.44 -10.75 -8.47
N GLU A 123 -0.58 -10.52 -7.67
CA GLU A 123 -1.94 -10.95 -7.97
C GLU A 123 -2.62 -9.96 -8.93
N PRO A 124 -3.24 -10.42 -10.03
CA PRO A 124 -3.83 -9.54 -11.04
C PRO A 124 -4.92 -8.58 -10.50
N GLY A 125 -5.55 -8.96 -9.37
CA GLY A 125 -6.66 -8.21 -8.76
C GLY A 125 -6.29 -6.81 -8.27
N ALA A 126 -5.02 -6.54 -8.02
CA ALA A 126 -4.56 -5.25 -7.54
C ALA A 126 -4.85 -4.12 -8.53
N LEU A 127 -4.49 -4.30 -9.80
CA LEU A 127 -4.70 -3.29 -10.83
C LEU A 127 -6.12 -3.25 -11.38
N LEU A 128 -6.93 -4.28 -11.15
CA LEU A 128 -8.33 -4.29 -11.55
C LEU A 128 -9.12 -3.15 -10.89
N LEU A 129 -8.87 -2.88 -9.60
CA LEU A 129 -9.51 -1.78 -8.88
C LEU A 129 -9.09 -0.42 -9.47
N ALA A 130 -7.79 -0.25 -9.72
CA ALA A 130 -7.27 0.97 -10.34
C ALA A 130 -7.84 1.19 -11.74
N GLY A 131 -7.89 0.15 -12.58
CA GLY A 131 -8.45 0.23 -13.91
C GLY A 131 -9.95 0.57 -13.93
N LYS A 132 -10.75 -0.05 -13.07
CA LYS A 132 -12.19 0.22 -12.97
C LYS A 132 -12.52 1.62 -12.45
N SER A 133 -11.65 2.22 -11.65
CA SER A 133 -11.83 3.56 -11.07
C SER A 133 -11.01 4.63 -11.78
N GLN A 134 -10.27 4.29 -12.83
CA GLN A 134 -9.31 5.18 -13.51
C GLN A 134 -8.37 5.88 -12.50
N ALA A 135 -8.00 5.17 -11.45
CA ALA A 135 -7.12 5.69 -10.41
C ALA A 135 -5.67 5.75 -10.89
N ALA A 136 -4.97 6.80 -10.53
CA ALA A 136 -3.51 6.81 -10.62
C ALA A 136 -2.92 5.68 -9.77
N ILE A 137 -1.78 5.12 -10.19
CA ILE A 137 -1.08 4.08 -9.44
C ILE A 137 0.30 4.64 -9.07
N VAL A 138 0.58 4.77 -7.78
CA VAL A 138 1.91 5.14 -7.30
C VAL A 138 2.62 3.89 -6.80
N PRO A 139 3.67 3.42 -7.50
CA PRO A 139 4.53 2.37 -6.99
C PRO A 139 5.26 2.87 -5.75
N ALA A 140 5.32 2.05 -4.72
CA ALA A 140 6.01 2.38 -3.49
C ALA A 140 6.89 1.20 -3.03
N CYS A 141 7.89 1.51 -2.22
CA CYS A 141 8.73 0.50 -1.61
C CYS A 141 8.90 0.80 -0.12
N VAL A 142 8.78 -0.24 0.71
CA VAL A 142 9.09 -0.20 2.14
C VAL A 142 10.20 -1.19 2.41
N VAL A 143 11.31 -0.74 3.03
CA VAL A 143 12.42 -1.60 3.45
C VAL A 143 12.75 -1.37 4.92
N GLY A 144 13.32 -2.38 5.57
CA GLY A 144 13.74 -2.30 6.97
C GLY A 144 12.65 -2.60 8.01
N THR A 145 11.41 -2.88 7.61
CA THR A 145 10.30 -3.22 8.51
C THR A 145 10.33 -4.65 9.03
N ASP A 146 11.05 -5.55 8.38
CA ASP A 146 11.27 -6.91 8.87
C ASP A 146 12.42 -6.93 9.90
N ILE A 147 12.11 -6.50 11.13
CA ILE A 147 13.07 -6.36 12.22
C ILE A 147 13.77 -7.68 12.54
N LYS A 148 13.05 -8.81 12.46
CA LYS A 148 13.61 -10.14 12.73
C LYS A 148 14.71 -10.50 11.73
N ARG A 149 14.57 -10.13 10.47
CA ARG A 149 15.55 -10.39 9.43
C ARG A 149 16.68 -9.37 9.40
N CYS A 150 16.39 -8.13 9.74
CA CYS A 150 17.40 -7.08 9.82
C CYS A 150 18.46 -7.35 10.90
N GLY A 151 18.16 -8.17 11.91
CA GLY A 151 19.10 -8.50 13.00
C GLY A 151 19.60 -7.30 13.82
N LYS A 152 19.01 -6.12 13.59
CA LYS A 152 19.41 -4.86 14.22
C LYS A 152 18.38 -4.46 15.27
N LEU A 153 18.84 -4.12 16.47
CA LEU A 153 18.00 -3.59 17.54
C LEU A 153 17.35 -2.24 17.16
N TRP A 154 17.95 -1.51 16.22
CA TRP A 154 17.51 -0.21 15.71
C TRP A 154 17.48 -0.22 14.17
N PRO A 155 16.43 -0.75 13.56
CA PRO A 155 16.33 -0.82 12.10
C PRO A 155 16.17 0.60 11.50
N LYS A 156 16.72 0.79 10.31
CA LYS A 156 16.46 1.97 9.49
C LYS A 156 15.37 1.61 8.48
N VAL A 157 14.20 2.22 8.64
CA VAL A 157 13.08 2.01 7.72
C VAL A 157 13.10 3.11 6.66
N LYS A 158 13.02 2.74 5.39
CA LYS A 158 12.87 3.68 4.29
C LYS A 158 11.56 3.42 3.56
N VAL A 159 10.87 4.50 3.19
CA VAL A 159 9.69 4.50 2.34
C VAL A 159 9.97 5.35 1.12
N VAL A 160 9.83 4.78 -0.06
CA VAL A 160 10.08 5.48 -1.32
C VAL A 160 8.82 5.41 -2.18
N PHE A 161 8.34 6.57 -2.65
CA PHE A 161 7.24 6.65 -3.61
C PHE A 161 7.80 6.96 -4.99
N GLY A 162 7.52 6.10 -5.97
CA GLY A 162 7.90 6.29 -7.36
C GLY A 162 6.94 7.19 -8.12
N LYS A 163 7.29 7.52 -9.37
CA LYS A 163 6.45 8.32 -10.26
C LYS A 163 5.12 7.60 -10.54
N PRO A 164 3.99 8.34 -10.59
CA PRO A 164 2.69 7.74 -10.83
C PRO A 164 2.60 7.11 -12.23
N MET A 165 1.83 6.03 -12.31
CA MET A 165 1.42 5.35 -13.54
C MET A 165 -0.07 5.61 -13.75
N TYR A 166 -0.49 5.65 -14.99
CA TYR A 166 -1.90 5.89 -15.38
C TYR A 166 -2.34 4.82 -16.39
N PHE A 167 -3.63 4.49 -16.36
CA PHE A 167 -4.21 3.74 -17.46
C PHE A 167 -4.30 4.60 -18.71
N PRO A 168 -4.01 4.06 -19.90
CA PRO A 168 -4.24 4.77 -21.15
C PRO A 168 -5.71 5.14 -21.29
N ALA A 169 -6.01 6.41 -21.59
CA ALA A 169 -7.37 6.93 -21.63
C ALA A 169 -8.21 6.35 -22.80
N ASP A 170 -7.54 5.91 -23.84
CA ASP A 170 -8.11 5.42 -25.09
C ASP A 170 -8.19 3.89 -25.19
N GLN A 171 -7.76 3.17 -24.14
CA GLN A 171 -7.76 1.72 -24.12
C GLN A 171 -8.78 1.15 -23.14
N THR A 172 -9.53 0.16 -23.60
CA THR A 172 -10.41 -0.62 -22.73
C THR A 172 -9.57 -1.50 -21.80
N VAL A 173 -9.90 -1.47 -20.50
CA VAL A 173 -9.24 -2.31 -19.49
C VAL A 173 -9.54 -3.78 -19.77
N ASN A 174 -8.58 -4.51 -20.29
CA ASN A 174 -8.64 -5.93 -20.60
C ASN A 174 -7.53 -6.70 -19.85
N LYS A 175 -7.53 -8.04 -19.96
CA LYS A 175 -6.56 -8.90 -19.26
C LYS A 175 -5.12 -8.63 -19.68
N GLU A 176 -4.89 -8.33 -20.95
CA GLU A 176 -3.57 -8.09 -21.52
C GLU A 176 -2.97 -6.80 -20.94
N LEU A 177 -3.73 -5.70 -20.99
CA LEU A 177 -3.33 -4.41 -20.42
C LEU A 177 -3.08 -4.51 -18.92
N LEU A 178 -3.97 -5.21 -18.18
CA LEU A 178 -3.78 -5.44 -16.75
C LEU A 178 -2.50 -6.20 -16.44
N LYS A 179 -2.18 -7.23 -17.23
CA LYS A 179 -0.93 -7.98 -17.10
C LYS A 179 0.28 -7.10 -17.37
N GLN A 180 0.29 -6.38 -18.50
CA GLN A 180 1.39 -5.49 -18.88
C GLN A 180 1.66 -4.43 -17.80
N LEU A 181 0.61 -3.74 -17.33
CA LEU A 181 0.76 -2.72 -16.28
C LEU A 181 1.15 -3.34 -14.92
N THR A 182 0.72 -4.57 -14.63
CA THR A 182 1.15 -5.28 -13.43
C THR A 182 2.63 -5.61 -13.48
N ASP A 183 3.13 -6.11 -14.61
CA ASP A 183 4.54 -6.45 -14.80
C ASP A 183 5.40 -5.17 -14.69
N GLU A 184 4.95 -4.06 -15.29
CA GLU A 184 5.60 -2.75 -15.17
C GLU A 184 5.60 -2.23 -13.73
N LEU A 185 4.48 -2.33 -13.02
CA LEU A 185 4.37 -1.95 -11.61
C LEU A 185 5.38 -2.71 -10.76
N MET A 186 5.44 -4.04 -10.93
CA MET A 186 6.37 -4.88 -10.16
C MET A 186 7.83 -4.56 -10.48
N HIS A 187 8.14 -4.27 -11.74
CA HIS A 187 9.47 -3.81 -12.14
C HIS A 187 9.83 -2.50 -11.42
N ARG A 188 8.94 -1.50 -11.43
CA ARG A 188 9.16 -0.21 -10.74
C ARG A 188 9.33 -0.38 -9.23
N ILE A 189 8.52 -1.25 -8.58
CA ILE A 189 8.70 -1.56 -7.16
C ILE A 189 10.08 -2.20 -6.90
N ALA A 190 10.52 -3.12 -7.77
CA ALA A 190 11.83 -3.76 -7.64
C ALA A 190 12.99 -2.74 -7.77
N GLU A 191 12.90 -1.80 -8.71
CA GLU A 191 13.90 -0.73 -8.87
C GLU A 191 13.94 0.21 -7.64
N LEU A 192 12.77 0.61 -7.11
CA LEU A 192 12.71 1.38 -5.88
C LEU A 192 13.33 0.62 -4.70
N GLN A 193 13.12 -0.69 -4.62
CA GLN A 193 13.70 -1.54 -3.56
C GLN A 193 15.22 -1.61 -3.67
N LYS A 194 15.78 -1.75 -4.87
CA LYS A 194 17.23 -1.72 -5.10
C LYS A 194 17.84 -0.38 -4.70
N GLY A 195 17.21 0.73 -5.08
CA GLY A 195 17.69 2.07 -4.75
C GLY A 195 17.54 2.43 -3.26
N ALA A 196 16.69 1.73 -2.51
CA ALA A 196 16.45 1.97 -1.10
C ALA A 196 17.37 1.17 -0.17
N GLN A 197 17.99 0.08 -0.64
CA GLN A 197 18.93 -0.71 0.15
C GLN A 197 20.24 0.03 0.34
#